data_ed6233047e9245b3ff5d4fe39522fc15
#
_entry.id   ed6233047e9245b3ff5d4fe39522fc15
#
_cell.length_a   1.000
_cell.length_b   1.000
_cell.length_c   1.000
_cell.angle_alpha   90.00
_cell.angle_beta   90.00
_cell.angle_gamma   90.00
#
_symmetry.space_group_name_H-M   'P 1'
#
loop_
_entity.id
_entity.type
_entity.pdbx_description
1 polymer ?
#
loop_
_entity_poly.entity_id
_entity_poly.type
_entity_poly.pdbx_seq_one_letter_code
_entity_poly.pdbx_strand_id
1 'polypeptide(L)'
;SVPEDDYVFLDADYSQIELRVLAHMSGDEKLIQAYREAQDIHRLTASQVFHVPFDQVTPLQRRNAKAVNFGIVYGISSFGLSQDLSITRKEAADYIERYFETYPKIKGFLDELVEQGKKKGYVTTMFGRRRPIPELKSSNFMQRSFGERVAMNSPIQGTAADIIKIAMNRVYKRLKEEGLRSRLVLQVHDELLIETYKEEIEQVSAILEEEMKGAANLSVELEVDMHQGNNWYEAK
;
A
#
# COMPACT_ATOMS: atom_id res chain seq x y z
N SER A 1 21.52 -0.84 -15.98
CA SER A 1 22.91 -1.29 -16.14
C SER A 1 23.14 -2.57 -15.35
N VAL A 2 24.04 -3.42 -15.83
CA VAL A 2 24.51 -4.60 -15.08
C VAL A 2 25.54 -4.10 -14.07
N PRO A 3 25.52 -4.55 -12.80
CA PRO A 3 26.56 -4.16 -11.86
C PRO A 3 27.91 -4.75 -12.23
N GLU A 4 28.97 -4.16 -11.71
CA GLU A 4 30.31 -4.72 -11.85
C GLU A 4 30.37 -6.12 -11.18
N ASP A 5 31.36 -6.93 -11.55
CA ASP A 5 31.50 -8.32 -11.08
C ASP A 5 31.50 -8.49 -9.56
N ASP A 6 31.93 -7.46 -8.82
CA ASP A 6 31.94 -7.45 -7.33
C ASP A 6 30.65 -6.98 -6.69
N TYR A 7 29.63 -6.68 -7.49
CA TYR A 7 28.36 -6.12 -7.02
C TYR A 7 27.18 -6.98 -7.44
N VAL A 8 26.13 -6.91 -6.65
CA VAL A 8 24.80 -7.45 -6.96
C VAL A 8 23.76 -6.38 -6.69
N PHE A 9 22.57 -6.52 -7.24
CA PHE A 9 21.44 -5.70 -6.85
C PHE A 9 20.67 -6.36 -5.70
N LEU A 10 20.37 -5.58 -4.67
CA LEU A 10 19.38 -5.91 -3.66
C LEU A 10 18.18 -5.01 -3.92
N ASP A 11 17.01 -5.64 -4.03
CA ASP A 11 15.72 -4.97 -4.17
C ASP A 11 14.89 -5.24 -2.93
N ALA A 12 14.53 -4.20 -2.22
CA ALA A 12 13.69 -4.28 -1.02
C ALA A 12 12.37 -3.55 -1.29
N ASP A 13 11.26 -4.25 -1.16
CA ASP A 13 9.94 -3.67 -1.36
C ASP A 13 9.03 -3.90 -0.15
N TYR A 14 8.20 -2.89 0.11
CA TYR A 14 7.18 -3.00 1.16
C TYR A 14 6.09 -3.96 0.75
N SER A 15 5.71 -4.86 1.65
CA SER A 15 4.60 -5.76 1.45
C SER A 15 3.29 -5.05 1.79
N GLN A 16 2.46 -4.82 0.78
CA GLN A 16 1.09 -4.29 0.95
C GLN A 16 1.03 -3.00 1.79
N ILE A 17 1.95 -2.07 1.58
CA ILE A 17 2.06 -0.86 2.40
C ILE A 17 0.75 -0.06 2.46
N GLU A 18 0.04 0.08 1.34
CA GLU A 18 -1.19 0.87 1.28
C GLU A 18 -2.31 0.26 2.11
N LEU A 19 -2.46 -1.08 2.10
CA LEU A 19 -3.44 -1.77 2.93
C LEU A 19 -3.08 -1.69 4.42
N ARG A 20 -1.79 -1.74 4.75
CA ARG A 20 -1.31 -1.57 6.13
C ARG A 20 -1.55 -0.14 6.63
N VAL A 21 -1.33 0.83 5.78
CA VAL A 21 -1.64 2.25 6.05
C VAL A 21 -3.16 2.43 6.25
N LEU A 22 -3.97 1.81 5.39
CA LEU A 22 -5.43 1.84 5.53
C LEU A 22 -5.87 1.24 6.87
N ALA A 23 -5.32 0.09 7.25
CA ALA A 23 -5.61 -0.54 8.53
C ALA A 23 -5.30 0.40 9.69
N HIS A 24 -4.12 1.01 9.68
CA HIS A 24 -3.71 1.94 10.73
C HIS A 24 -4.58 3.20 10.77
N MET A 25 -4.77 3.87 9.64
CA MET A 25 -5.48 5.15 9.60
C MET A 25 -6.97 4.99 9.89
N SER A 26 -7.60 3.92 9.44
CA SER A 26 -9.01 3.63 9.73
C SER A 26 -9.22 3.13 11.15
N GLY A 27 -8.20 2.51 11.75
CA GLY A 27 -8.33 1.86 13.04
C GLY A 27 -9.22 0.62 13.03
N ASP A 28 -9.45 0.01 11.86
CA ASP A 28 -10.30 -1.18 11.76
C ASP A 28 -9.64 -2.37 12.47
N GLU A 29 -10.27 -2.82 13.53
CA GLU A 29 -9.70 -3.83 14.42
C GLU A 29 -9.55 -5.20 13.75
N LYS A 30 -10.47 -5.58 12.88
CA LYS A 30 -10.40 -6.85 12.15
C LYS A 30 -9.23 -6.87 11.18
N LEU A 31 -9.04 -5.78 10.46
CA LEU A 31 -7.93 -5.69 9.50
C LEU A 31 -6.58 -5.62 10.24
N ILE A 32 -6.50 -4.83 11.30
CA ILE A 32 -5.30 -4.75 12.16
C ILE A 32 -4.95 -6.12 12.73
N GLN A 33 -5.94 -6.82 13.29
CA GLN A 33 -5.72 -8.13 13.89
C GLN A 33 -5.27 -9.17 12.86
N ALA A 34 -5.85 -9.13 11.65
CA ALA A 34 -5.47 -10.00 10.55
C ALA A 34 -3.98 -9.85 10.19
N TYR A 35 -3.48 -8.62 10.16
CA TYR A 35 -2.05 -8.37 9.93
C TYR A 35 -1.18 -8.82 11.11
N ARG A 36 -1.62 -8.59 12.34
CA ARG A 36 -0.89 -9.03 13.54
C ARG A 36 -0.77 -10.56 13.62
N GLU A 37 -1.76 -11.28 13.13
CA GLU A 37 -1.75 -12.75 13.07
C GLU A 37 -1.04 -13.28 11.81
N ALA A 38 -0.44 -12.42 11.00
CA ALA A 38 0.26 -12.76 9.75
C ALA A 38 -0.59 -13.61 8.80
N GLN A 39 -1.88 -13.30 8.71
CA GLN A 39 -2.80 -14.02 7.83
C GLN A 39 -2.69 -13.53 6.37
N ASP A 40 -3.09 -14.41 5.44
CA ASP A 40 -3.28 -14.02 4.04
C ASP A 40 -4.51 -13.13 3.92
N ILE A 41 -4.29 -11.83 3.80
CA ILE A 41 -5.35 -10.81 3.81
C ILE A 41 -6.37 -11.02 2.70
N HIS A 42 -5.92 -11.39 1.50
CA HIS A 42 -6.84 -11.58 0.37
C HIS A 42 -7.70 -12.82 0.57
N ARG A 43 -7.13 -13.87 1.12
CA ARG A 43 -7.87 -15.08 1.47
C ARG A 43 -8.84 -14.83 2.61
N LEU A 44 -8.43 -14.08 3.62
CA LEU A 44 -9.31 -13.72 4.73
C LEU A 44 -10.48 -12.85 4.24
N THR A 45 -10.22 -11.84 3.42
CA THR A 45 -11.25 -11.00 2.83
C THR A 45 -12.23 -11.85 2.01
N ALA A 46 -11.72 -12.78 1.20
CA ALA A 46 -12.56 -13.70 0.43
C ALA A 46 -13.46 -14.55 1.32
N SER A 47 -12.89 -15.10 2.41
CA SER A 47 -13.66 -15.88 3.39
C SER A 47 -14.81 -15.06 3.97
N GLN A 48 -14.57 -13.83 4.32
CA GLN A 48 -15.56 -12.94 4.93
C GLN A 48 -16.59 -12.44 3.91
N VAL A 49 -16.16 -12.01 2.74
CA VAL A 49 -17.04 -11.42 1.71
C VAL A 49 -17.91 -12.48 1.05
N PHE A 50 -17.36 -13.66 0.77
CA PHE A 50 -18.07 -14.75 0.09
C PHE A 50 -18.72 -15.76 1.05
N HIS A 51 -18.54 -15.57 2.36
CA HIS A 51 -19.10 -16.45 3.40
C HIS A 51 -18.68 -17.91 3.21
N VAL A 52 -17.40 -18.13 2.93
CA VAL A 52 -16.80 -19.46 2.83
C VAL A 52 -15.73 -19.66 3.91
N PRO A 53 -15.53 -20.88 4.43
CA PRO A 53 -14.45 -21.13 5.37
C PRO A 53 -13.09 -20.75 4.77
N PHE A 54 -12.18 -20.25 5.62
CA PHE A 54 -10.87 -19.79 5.19
C PHE A 54 -10.09 -20.81 4.36
N ASP A 55 -10.11 -22.07 4.77
CA ASP A 55 -9.41 -23.17 4.10
C ASP A 55 -10.12 -23.65 2.82
N GLN A 56 -11.34 -23.20 2.57
CA GLN A 56 -12.11 -23.54 1.37
C GLN A 56 -12.17 -22.43 0.32
N VAL A 57 -11.47 -21.31 0.56
CA VAL A 57 -11.39 -20.21 -0.39
C VAL A 57 -10.69 -20.69 -1.65
N THR A 58 -11.36 -20.54 -2.81
CA THR A 58 -10.80 -20.91 -4.11
C THR A 58 -9.80 -19.85 -4.60
N PRO A 59 -8.88 -20.21 -5.52
CA PRO A 59 -7.99 -19.22 -6.15
C PRO A 59 -8.73 -18.07 -6.82
N LEU A 60 -9.89 -18.34 -7.43
CA LEU A 60 -10.72 -17.31 -8.05
C LEU A 60 -11.31 -16.35 -7.01
N GLN A 61 -11.83 -16.87 -5.91
CA GLN A 61 -12.37 -16.05 -4.83
C GLN A 61 -11.29 -15.18 -4.21
N ARG A 62 -10.10 -15.72 -3.98
CA ARG A 62 -8.96 -14.95 -3.46
C ARG A 62 -8.56 -13.84 -4.43
N ARG A 63 -8.50 -14.12 -5.72
CA ARG A 63 -8.19 -13.11 -6.75
C ARG A 63 -9.23 -11.99 -6.77
N ASN A 64 -10.51 -12.34 -6.70
CA ASN A 64 -11.59 -11.36 -6.64
C ASN A 64 -11.51 -10.50 -5.39
N ALA A 65 -11.24 -11.10 -4.25
CA ALA A 65 -11.05 -10.37 -2.99
C ALA A 65 -9.83 -9.44 -3.06
N LYS A 66 -8.75 -9.87 -3.70
CA LYS A 66 -7.57 -9.03 -3.94
C LYS A 66 -7.93 -7.78 -4.74
N ALA A 67 -8.74 -7.95 -5.80
CA ALA A 67 -9.20 -6.82 -6.60
C ALA A 67 -10.07 -5.86 -5.79
N VAL A 68 -10.91 -6.37 -4.89
CA VAL A 68 -11.71 -5.53 -3.99
C VAL A 68 -10.82 -4.78 -3.01
N ASN A 69 -9.88 -5.45 -2.35
CA ASN A 69 -8.95 -4.83 -1.41
C ASN A 69 -8.18 -3.66 -2.04
N PHE A 70 -7.60 -3.88 -3.21
CA PHE A 70 -6.89 -2.82 -3.93
C PHE A 70 -7.84 -1.77 -4.50
N GLY A 71 -9.01 -2.18 -4.94
CA GLY A 71 -10.03 -1.27 -5.44
C GLY A 71 -10.44 -0.24 -4.40
N ILE A 72 -10.60 -0.66 -3.15
CA ILE A 72 -10.92 0.26 -2.04
C ILE A 72 -9.81 1.30 -1.86
N VAL A 73 -8.54 0.88 -1.89
CA VAL A 73 -7.39 1.78 -1.75
C VAL A 73 -7.29 2.76 -2.92
N TYR A 74 -7.58 2.31 -4.14
CA TYR A 74 -7.49 3.14 -5.35
C TYR A 74 -8.80 3.83 -5.72
N GLY A 75 -9.87 3.62 -4.95
CA GLY A 75 -11.16 4.26 -5.16
C GLY A 75 -11.95 3.75 -6.36
N ILE A 76 -11.81 2.47 -6.65
CA ILE A 76 -12.53 1.86 -7.76
C ILE A 76 -14.05 1.92 -7.51
N SER A 77 -14.82 2.23 -8.57
CA SER A 77 -16.27 2.18 -8.53
C SER A 77 -16.77 0.75 -8.76
N SER A 78 -18.06 0.51 -8.47
CA SER A 78 -18.70 -0.76 -8.81
C SER A 78 -18.61 -1.06 -10.31
N PHE A 79 -18.68 -0.03 -11.15
CA PHE A 79 -18.48 -0.17 -12.60
C PHE A 79 -17.05 -0.63 -12.91
N GLY A 80 -16.03 0.03 -12.36
CA GLY A 80 -14.63 -0.34 -12.57
C GLY A 80 -14.34 -1.76 -12.10
N LEU A 81 -14.83 -2.13 -10.92
CA LEU A 81 -14.67 -3.47 -10.38
C LEU A 81 -15.36 -4.52 -11.27
N SER A 82 -16.56 -4.21 -11.79
CA SER A 82 -17.27 -5.11 -12.68
C SER A 82 -16.50 -5.38 -13.97
N GLN A 83 -15.82 -4.36 -14.51
CA GLN A 83 -14.95 -4.50 -15.69
C GLN A 83 -13.74 -5.39 -15.38
N ASP A 84 -13.07 -5.13 -14.26
CA ASP A 84 -11.86 -5.87 -13.87
C ASP A 84 -12.12 -7.35 -13.61
N LEU A 85 -13.27 -7.66 -13.03
CA LEU A 85 -13.63 -9.05 -12.66
C LEU A 85 -14.53 -9.74 -13.66
N SER A 86 -14.97 -9.06 -14.72
CA SER A 86 -15.93 -9.59 -15.70
C SER A 86 -17.22 -10.10 -15.03
N ILE A 87 -17.74 -9.31 -14.10
CA ILE A 87 -19.00 -9.56 -13.38
C ILE A 87 -19.97 -8.41 -13.64
N THR A 88 -21.21 -8.56 -13.19
CA THR A 88 -22.22 -7.50 -13.31
C THR A 88 -21.93 -6.36 -12.34
N ARG A 89 -22.45 -5.15 -12.63
CA ARG A 89 -22.35 -4.00 -11.70
C ARG A 89 -22.99 -4.31 -10.36
N LYS A 90 -24.10 -5.06 -10.37
CA LYS A 90 -24.78 -5.46 -9.15
C LYS A 90 -23.92 -6.38 -8.30
N GLU A 91 -23.29 -7.38 -8.91
CA GLU A 91 -22.37 -8.28 -8.20
C GLU A 91 -21.18 -7.50 -7.62
N ALA A 92 -20.62 -6.58 -8.38
CA ALA A 92 -19.52 -5.73 -7.92
C ALA A 92 -19.96 -4.83 -6.75
N ALA A 93 -21.13 -4.22 -6.83
CA ALA A 93 -21.69 -3.41 -5.76
C ALA A 93 -21.93 -4.25 -4.50
N ASP A 94 -22.41 -5.47 -4.65
CA ASP A 94 -22.63 -6.39 -3.53
C ASP A 94 -21.29 -6.77 -2.85
N TYR A 95 -20.22 -6.97 -3.62
CA TYR A 95 -18.89 -7.26 -3.07
C TYR A 95 -18.35 -6.07 -2.26
N ILE A 96 -18.50 -4.87 -2.78
CA ILE A 96 -18.10 -3.65 -2.08
C ILE A 96 -18.89 -3.46 -0.79
N GLU A 97 -20.20 -3.68 -0.84
CA GLU A 97 -21.07 -3.60 0.33
C GLU A 97 -20.66 -4.60 1.42
N ARG A 98 -20.43 -5.87 1.04
CA ARG A 98 -19.96 -6.90 1.96
C ARG A 98 -18.60 -6.59 2.54
N TYR A 99 -17.70 -6.01 1.75
CA TYR A 99 -16.40 -5.55 2.23
C TYR A 99 -16.57 -4.53 3.36
N PHE A 100 -17.42 -3.54 3.18
CA PHE A 100 -17.67 -2.52 4.20
C PHE A 100 -18.43 -3.05 5.41
N GLU A 101 -19.28 -4.05 5.23
CA GLU A 101 -19.91 -4.75 6.36
C GLU A 101 -18.87 -5.52 7.19
N THR A 102 -17.88 -6.10 6.51
CA THR A 102 -16.78 -6.82 7.15
C THR A 102 -15.84 -5.86 7.89
N TYR A 103 -15.54 -4.72 7.28
CA TYR A 103 -14.61 -3.72 7.81
C TYR A 103 -15.33 -2.36 7.96
N PRO A 104 -16.22 -2.23 8.92
CA PRO A 104 -17.11 -1.04 9.01
C PRO A 104 -16.36 0.26 9.29
N LYS A 105 -15.22 0.22 10.00
CA LYS A 105 -14.44 1.42 10.27
C LYS A 105 -13.75 1.96 9.03
N ILE A 106 -13.49 1.11 8.03
CA ILE A 106 -12.92 1.58 6.76
C ILE A 106 -13.90 2.49 6.04
N LYS A 107 -15.16 2.10 5.95
CA LYS A 107 -16.19 2.96 5.33
C LYS A 107 -16.31 4.29 6.04
N GLY A 108 -16.43 4.27 7.36
CA GLY A 108 -16.51 5.48 8.16
C GLY A 108 -15.32 6.41 7.98
N PHE A 109 -14.12 5.84 7.93
CA PHE A 109 -12.88 6.58 7.67
C PHE A 109 -12.89 7.25 6.29
N LEU A 110 -13.24 6.51 5.23
CA LEU A 110 -13.28 7.05 3.88
C LEU A 110 -14.35 8.15 3.73
N ASP A 111 -15.52 7.95 4.32
CA ASP A 111 -16.58 8.96 4.31
C ASP A 111 -16.14 10.23 5.06
N GLU A 112 -15.44 10.10 6.17
CA GLU A 112 -14.91 11.23 6.92
C GLU A 112 -13.86 12.01 6.11
N LEU A 113 -13.01 11.34 5.36
CA LEU A 113 -12.05 12.00 4.48
C LEU A 113 -12.74 12.88 3.43
N VAL A 114 -13.82 12.40 2.84
CA VAL A 114 -14.62 13.17 1.89
C VAL A 114 -15.22 14.40 2.57
N GLU A 115 -15.81 14.24 3.75
CA GLU A 115 -16.38 15.34 4.50
C GLU A 115 -15.35 16.40 4.90
N GLN A 116 -14.17 15.97 5.35
CA GLN A 116 -13.06 16.89 5.65
C GLN A 116 -12.59 17.63 4.40
N GLY A 117 -12.47 16.93 3.27
CA GLY A 117 -12.11 17.52 2.00
C GLY A 117 -13.10 18.60 1.55
N LYS A 118 -14.39 18.34 1.69
CA LYS A 118 -15.44 19.31 1.39
C LYS A 118 -15.37 20.53 2.32
N LYS A 119 -15.15 20.31 3.59
CA LYS A 119 -15.11 21.37 4.61
C LYS A 119 -13.86 22.24 4.51
N LYS A 120 -12.69 21.62 4.37
CA LYS A 120 -11.38 22.30 4.40
C LYS A 120 -10.85 22.68 3.02
N GLY A 121 -11.34 22.03 1.97
CA GLY A 121 -10.81 22.18 0.60
C GLY A 121 -9.58 21.33 0.31
N TYR A 122 -9.10 20.54 1.26
CA TYR A 122 -7.95 19.66 1.12
C TYR A 122 -8.05 18.49 2.09
N VAL A 123 -7.27 17.46 1.80
CA VAL A 123 -7.01 16.33 2.70
C VAL A 123 -5.53 16.25 3.00
N THR A 124 -5.15 15.52 4.07
CA THR A 124 -3.76 15.41 4.50
C THR A 124 -3.32 13.97 4.63
N THR A 125 -2.01 13.72 4.42
CA THR A 125 -1.39 12.47 4.80
C THR A 125 -1.23 12.40 6.32
N MET A 126 -0.84 11.25 6.83
CA MET A 126 -0.52 11.07 8.25
C MET A 126 0.59 12.02 8.73
N PHE A 127 1.48 12.45 7.83
CA PHE A 127 2.58 13.37 8.11
C PHE A 127 2.23 14.84 7.85
N GLY A 128 0.94 15.13 7.58
CA GLY A 128 0.45 16.50 7.42
C GLY A 128 0.66 17.12 6.03
N ARG A 129 1.10 16.36 5.05
CA ARG A 129 1.24 16.87 3.69
C ARG A 129 -0.15 17.03 3.06
N ARG A 130 -0.44 18.24 2.55
CA ARG A 130 -1.77 18.61 2.05
C ARG A 130 -1.94 18.27 0.59
N ARG A 131 -3.14 17.83 0.22
CA ARG A 131 -3.61 17.69 -1.15
C ARG A 131 -4.88 18.54 -1.31
N PRO A 132 -4.81 19.72 -1.96
CA PRO A 132 -6.01 20.50 -2.30
C PRO A 132 -6.89 19.75 -3.30
N ILE A 133 -8.22 19.82 -3.11
CA ILE A 133 -9.19 19.15 -3.98
C ILE A 133 -10.29 20.13 -4.37
N PRO A 134 -10.02 21.07 -5.29
CA PRO A 134 -11.03 22.05 -5.74
C PRO A 134 -12.23 21.39 -6.42
N GLU A 135 -12.05 20.20 -6.99
CA GLU A 135 -13.10 19.44 -7.69
C GLU A 135 -14.29 19.09 -6.79
N LEU A 136 -14.11 19.02 -5.47
CA LEU A 136 -15.18 18.71 -4.53
C LEU A 136 -16.29 19.79 -4.54
N LYS A 137 -15.97 21.00 -4.96
CA LYS A 137 -16.91 22.12 -5.05
C LYS A 137 -17.49 22.29 -6.45
N SER A 138 -17.12 21.45 -7.39
CA SER A 138 -17.61 21.54 -8.78
C SER A 138 -19.09 21.23 -8.85
N SER A 139 -19.80 21.95 -9.73
CA SER A 139 -21.18 21.64 -10.09
C SER A 139 -21.27 20.47 -11.06
N ASN A 140 -20.17 20.12 -11.72
CA ASN A 140 -20.09 18.99 -12.63
C ASN A 140 -19.97 17.69 -11.81
N PHE A 141 -20.92 16.78 -12.00
CA PHE A 141 -20.98 15.52 -11.25
C PHE A 141 -19.71 14.66 -11.42
N MET A 142 -19.18 14.57 -12.64
CA MET A 142 -17.98 13.74 -12.88
C MET A 142 -16.74 14.32 -12.19
N GLN A 143 -16.58 15.64 -12.21
CA GLN A 143 -15.48 16.30 -11.50
C GLN A 143 -15.62 16.12 -9.98
N ARG A 144 -16.84 16.29 -9.47
CA ARG A 144 -17.10 16.12 -8.03
C ARG A 144 -16.84 14.68 -7.59
N SER A 145 -17.27 13.68 -8.38
CA SER A 145 -17.01 12.26 -8.10
C SER A 145 -15.52 11.96 -8.13
N PHE A 146 -14.78 12.53 -9.06
CA PHE A 146 -13.32 12.43 -9.10
C PHE A 146 -12.69 13.00 -7.83
N GLY A 147 -13.15 14.19 -7.41
CA GLY A 147 -12.70 14.81 -6.16
C GLY A 147 -12.93 13.94 -4.94
N GLU A 148 -14.09 13.27 -4.85
CA GLU A 148 -14.39 12.35 -3.76
C GLU A 148 -13.43 11.16 -3.73
N ARG A 149 -13.11 10.59 -4.89
CA ARG A 149 -12.11 9.51 -4.97
C ARG A 149 -10.72 9.98 -4.56
N VAL A 150 -10.29 11.16 -4.99
CA VAL A 150 -9.02 11.74 -4.57
C VAL A 150 -8.98 11.94 -3.05
N ALA A 151 -10.08 12.42 -2.45
CA ALA A 151 -10.19 12.60 -1.00
C ALA A 151 -10.03 11.29 -0.23
N MET A 152 -10.57 10.19 -0.75
CA MET A 152 -10.46 8.86 -0.13
C MET A 152 -9.07 8.25 -0.30
N ASN A 153 -8.44 8.43 -1.44
CA ASN A 153 -7.21 7.70 -1.80
C ASN A 153 -5.94 8.45 -1.49
N SER A 154 -5.96 9.76 -1.67
CA SER A 154 -4.76 10.58 -1.53
C SER A 154 -4.11 10.50 -0.15
N PRO A 155 -4.86 10.49 0.98
CA PRO A 155 -4.25 10.33 2.29
C PRO A 155 -3.54 8.99 2.46
N ILE A 156 -4.09 7.91 1.92
CA ILE A 156 -3.51 6.56 2.01
C ILE A 156 -2.28 6.45 1.12
N GLN A 157 -2.42 6.75 -0.16
CA GLN A 157 -1.33 6.67 -1.13
C GLN A 157 -0.23 7.68 -0.81
N GLY A 158 -0.60 8.89 -0.40
CA GLY A 158 0.35 9.92 0.00
C GLY A 158 1.12 9.55 1.27
N THR A 159 0.47 8.93 2.25
CA THR A 159 1.15 8.44 3.46
C THR A 159 2.14 7.34 3.11
N ALA A 160 1.76 6.39 2.25
CA ALA A 160 2.69 5.36 1.77
C ALA A 160 3.90 5.98 1.07
N ALA A 161 3.68 6.96 0.20
CA ALA A 161 4.76 7.68 -0.48
C ALA A 161 5.67 8.41 0.50
N ASP A 162 5.11 9.04 1.53
CA ASP A 162 5.88 9.72 2.57
C ASP A 162 6.76 8.73 3.35
N ILE A 163 6.24 7.56 3.70
CA ILE A 163 6.99 6.51 4.39
C ILE A 163 8.16 6.04 3.54
N ILE A 164 7.94 5.78 2.26
CA ILE A 164 8.99 5.33 1.32
C ILE A 164 10.08 6.38 1.23
N LYS A 165 9.73 7.66 1.17
CA LYS A 165 10.69 8.76 1.11
C LYS A 165 11.52 8.86 2.38
N ILE A 166 10.90 8.71 3.54
CA ILE A 166 11.60 8.68 4.83
C ILE A 166 12.59 7.50 4.86
N ALA A 167 12.13 6.31 4.46
CA ALA A 167 12.97 5.12 4.38
C ALA A 167 14.17 5.33 3.46
N MET A 168 13.93 5.87 2.26
CA MET A 168 14.96 6.15 1.27
C MET A 168 16.05 7.06 1.85
N ASN A 169 15.66 8.16 2.48
CA ASN A 169 16.59 9.13 3.06
C ASN A 169 17.41 8.51 4.20
N ARG A 170 16.78 7.69 5.04
CA ARG A 170 17.47 7.01 6.15
C ARG A 170 18.45 5.95 5.65
N VAL A 171 18.05 5.17 4.65
CA VAL A 171 18.95 4.17 4.03
C VAL A 171 20.16 4.87 3.40
N TYR A 172 19.94 5.92 2.60
CA TYR A 172 21.00 6.70 1.99
C TYR A 172 21.98 7.23 3.04
N LYS A 173 21.45 7.82 4.11
CA LYS A 173 22.27 8.37 5.19
C LYS A 173 23.12 7.29 5.87
N ARG A 174 22.54 6.13 6.17
CA ARG A 174 23.27 5.03 6.82
C ARG A 174 24.36 4.44 5.94
N LEU A 175 24.08 4.24 4.65
CA LEU A 175 25.11 3.75 3.73
C LEU A 175 26.33 4.68 3.74
N LYS A 176 26.09 5.98 3.79
CA LYS A 176 27.15 6.98 3.81
C LYS A 176 27.88 7.04 5.15
N GLU A 177 27.15 7.07 6.27
CA GLU A 177 27.71 7.16 7.62
C GLU A 177 28.55 5.92 7.98
N GLU A 178 28.15 4.75 7.53
CA GLU A 178 28.88 3.50 7.77
C GLU A 178 30.02 3.28 6.75
N GLY A 179 30.23 4.21 5.85
CA GLY A 179 31.33 4.19 4.89
C GLY A 179 31.27 3.06 3.89
N LEU A 180 30.08 2.61 3.53
CA LEU A 180 29.88 1.47 2.64
C LEU A 180 30.13 1.84 1.17
N ARG A 181 30.56 0.86 0.40
CA ARG A 181 30.76 0.97 -1.05
C ARG A 181 29.45 0.80 -1.82
N SER A 182 28.46 0.19 -1.18
CA SER A 182 27.11 0.00 -1.72
C SER A 182 26.39 1.35 -1.81
N ARG A 183 25.51 1.48 -2.82
CA ARG A 183 24.80 2.75 -3.05
C ARG A 183 23.36 2.53 -3.49
N LEU A 184 22.50 3.44 -3.04
CA LEU A 184 21.13 3.52 -3.49
C LEU A 184 21.11 4.05 -4.93
N VAL A 185 20.52 3.31 -5.86
CA VAL A 185 20.50 3.68 -7.28
C VAL A 185 19.12 4.05 -7.79
N LEU A 186 18.05 3.54 -7.14
CA LEU A 186 16.70 3.75 -7.65
C LEU A 186 15.68 3.58 -6.53
N GLN A 187 14.65 4.42 -6.55
CA GLN A 187 13.41 4.26 -5.79
C GLN A 187 12.26 4.29 -6.78
N VAL A 188 11.47 3.22 -6.83
CA VAL A 188 10.32 3.07 -7.74
C VAL A 188 9.18 2.43 -6.97
N HIS A 189 7.98 3.03 -7.06
CA HIS A 189 6.80 2.57 -6.32
C HIS A 189 7.09 2.41 -4.83
N ASP A 190 7.05 1.20 -4.32
CA ASP A 190 7.28 0.85 -2.92
C ASP A 190 8.62 0.13 -2.69
N GLU A 191 9.54 0.22 -3.65
CA GLU A 191 10.83 -0.48 -3.59
C GLU A 191 12.03 0.44 -3.61
N LEU A 192 13.11 -0.03 -2.97
CA LEU A 192 14.44 0.57 -3.01
C LEU A 192 15.42 -0.43 -3.63
N LEU A 193 16.19 0.04 -4.59
CA LEU A 193 17.21 -0.77 -5.27
C LEU A 193 18.60 -0.30 -4.88
N ILE A 194 19.41 -1.21 -4.36
CA ILE A 194 20.79 -0.94 -3.93
C ILE A 194 21.76 -1.73 -4.80
N GLU A 195 22.69 -1.04 -5.45
CA GLU A 195 23.88 -1.67 -6.03
C GLU A 195 24.81 -2.01 -4.87
N THR A 196 24.92 -3.31 -4.56
CA THR A 196 25.50 -3.79 -3.31
C THR A 196 26.83 -4.48 -3.56
N TYR A 197 27.89 -3.99 -2.90
CA TYR A 197 29.18 -4.68 -2.86
C TYR A 197 29.00 -6.03 -2.17
N LYS A 198 29.45 -7.11 -2.81
CA LYS A 198 29.17 -8.48 -2.36
C LYS A 198 29.56 -8.77 -0.91
N GLU A 199 30.64 -8.16 -0.43
CA GLU A 199 31.09 -8.30 0.95
C GLU A 199 30.18 -7.55 1.94
N GLU A 200 29.32 -6.66 1.45
CA GLU A 200 28.43 -5.83 2.29
C GLU A 200 26.97 -6.31 2.29
N ILE A 201 26.66 -7.43 1.65
CA ILE A 201 25.25 -7.89 1.48
C ILE A 201 24.53 -8.01 2.81
N GLU A 202 25.12 -8.64 3.82
CA GLU A 202 24.48 -8.81 5.13
C GLU A 202 24.22 -7.46 5.80
N GLN A 203 25.20 -6.56 5.76
CA GLN A 203 25.10 -5.25 6.39
C GLN A 203 24.04 -4.38 5.68
N VAL A 204 24.05 -4.37 4.35
CA VAL A 204 23.07 -3.62 3.55
C VAL A 204 21.66 -4.17 3.75
N SER A 205 21.50 -5.50 3.78
CA SER A 205 20.23 -6.14 4.06
C SER A 205 19.68 -5.73 5.42
N ALA A 206 20.52 -5.70 6.45
CA ALA A 206 20.14 -5.26 7.79
C ALA A 206 19.73 -3.78 7.79
N ILE A 207 20.45 -2.92 7.10
CA ILE A 207 20.11 -1.50 6.98
C ILE A 207 18.75 -1.32 6.31
N LEU A 208 18.50 -2.00 5.20
CA LEU A 208 17.23 -1.93 4.49
C LEU A 208 16.07 -2.37 5.39
N GLU A 209 16.22 -3.50 6.06
CA GLU A 209 15.16 -4.00 6.94
C GLU A 209 14.88 -3.05 8.09
N GLU A 210 15.90 -2.62 8.81
CA GLU A 210 15.76 -1.71 9.95
C GLU A 210 15.15 -0.37 9.57
N GLU A 211 15.66 0.27 8.51
CA GLU A 211 15.23 1.60 8.13
C GLU A 211 13.89 1.61 7.43
N MET A 212 13.59 0.61 6.62
CA MET A 212 12.28 0.50 5.97
C MET A 212 11.18 0.14 6.98
N LYS A 213 11.41 -0.85 7.85
CA LYS A 213 10.44 -1.19 8.90
C LYS A 213 10.28 -0.06 9.92
N GLY A 214 11.35 0.63 10.24
CA GLY A 214 11.37 1.70 11.23
C GLY A 214 10.95 3.07 10.72
N ALA A 215 10.62 3.20 9.42
CA ALA A 215 10.29 4.50 8.82
C ALA A 215 9.01 5.12 9.37
N ALA A 216 8.09 4.31 9.88
CA ALA A 216 6.87 4.77 10.54
C ALA A 216 6.47 3.77 11.62
N ASN A 217 5.84 4.28 12.69
CA ASN A 217 5.31 3.46 13.78
C ASN A 217 3.80 3.34 13.62
N LEU A 218 3.37 2.27 12.97
CA LEU A 218 1.96 2.00 12.72
C LEU A 218 1.43 0.93 13.69
N SER A 219 0.11 0.88 13.86
CA SER A 219 -0.54 -0.21 14.62
C SER A 219 -0.39 -1.58 13.95
N VAL A 220 0.04 -1.60 12.69
CA VAL A 220 0.40 -2.78 11.91
C VAL A 220 1.85 -2.63 11.50
N GLU A 221 2.71 -3.60 11.83
CA GLU A 221 4.12 -3.54 11.44
C GLU A 221 4.27 -3.48 9.92
N LEU A 222 5.22 -2.65 9.47
CA LEU A 222 5.64 -2.66 8.07
C LEU A 222 6.47 -3.91 7.81
N GLU A 223 6.21 -4.56 6.69
CA GLU A 223 6.95 -5.75 6.25
C GLU A 223 7.68 -5.46 4.95
N VAL A 224 8.85 -6.04 4.80
CA VAL A 224 9.74 -5.83 3.67
C VAL A 224 10.15 -7.17 3.08
N ASP A 225 10.00 -7.31 1.77
CA ASP A 225 10.50 -8.45 1.01
C ASP A 225 11.80 -8.04 0.31
N MET A 226 12.82 -8.89 0.42
CA MET A 226 14.12 -8.64 -0.21
C MET A 226 14.48 -9.71 -1.22
N HIS A 227 14.98 -9.26 -2.37
CA HIS A 227 15.42 -10.13 -3.45
C HIS A 227 16.80 -9.70 -3.94
N GLN A 228 17.57 -10.64 -4.43
CA GLN A 228 18.92 -10.42 -4.93
C GLN A 228 19.03 -10.90 -6.38
N GLY A 229 19.74 -10.16 -7.21
CA GLY A 229 19.97 -10.54 -8.59
C GLY A 229 21.14 -9.80 -9.21
N ASN A 230 21.58 -10.27 -10.37
CA ASN A 230 22.67 -9.65 -11.12
C ASN A 230 22.21 -8.45 -11.96
N ASN A 231 20.90 -8.27 -12.07
CA ASN A 231 20.29 -7.10 -12.68
C ASN A 231 18.96 -6.83 -11.98
N TRP A 232 18.33 -5.69 -12.28
CA TRP A 232 17.07 -5.31 -11.62
C TRP A 232 15.96 -6.32 -11.89
N TYR A 233 15.89 -6.89 -13.09
CA TYR A 233 14.88 -7.88 -13.44
C TYR A 233 15.01 -9.16 -12.58
N GLU A 234 16.21 -9.64 -12.37
CA GLU A 234 16.48 -10.81 -11.51
C GLU A 234 16.23 -10.52 -10.03
N ALA A 235 16.46 -9.28 -9.60
CA ALA A 235 16.27 -8.87 -8.20
C ALA A 235 14.79 -8.62 -7.85
N LYS A 236 13.89 -8.58 -8.81
CA LYS A 236 12.46 -8.37 -8.56
C LYS A 236 11.75 -9.58 -7.99
#